data_2eda5ea34dc6bed60ea172f33b397f4e
#
_entry.id   2eda5ea34dc6bed60ea172f33b397f4e
#
_cell.length_a   1.000
_cell.length_b   1.000
_cell.length_c   1.000
_cell.angle_alpha   90.00
_cell.angle_beta   90.00
_cell.angle_gamma   90.00
#
_symmetry.space_group_name_H-M   'P 1'
#
loop_
_entity.id
_entity.type
_entity.pdbx_description
1 polymer ?
#
loop_
_entity_poly.entity_id
_entity_poly.type
_entity_poly.pdbx_seq_one_letter_code
_entity_poly.pdbx_strand_id
1 'polypeptide(L)'
;VYGRIPVTDVSPVIEGGRFPATAIPGEDIRVGATVFREGHDSLGVTAVLYDPRGRETQRRRMRLLATGKDRYEAVVRPESEGRWSFAVEGWSDLYDTWHHAAEIKLGVGQDVELMFQEAALLFDAASKESERSSEEVRAFEDASEAMTDTSRTPEERWQIATSEQILRYVEDRPLRDLVTTSARYPVEVEREAAGRGAWYEFFPRSEGATYDPESGTWTSGNFRTATAALDRAARMGFDVAYLPPIHPIGRNHRKGPDNTLTAGPQDPGSPWAIGGPEGGHDAIHPDLGTFEDFDAFVAHAQGLGLEVALDLALQASPDHPWVQEHPQ
;
A
#
# COMPACT_ATOMS: atom_id res chain seq x y z
N VAL A 1 1.73 -19.72 18.07
CA VAL A 1 2.77 -20.73 18.18
C VAL A 1 4.00 -20.18 17.50
N TYR A 2 5.08 -19.97 18.24
CA TYR A 2 6.34 -19.54 17.64
C TYR A 2 7.00 -20.77 16.99
N GLY A 3 7.35 -20.67 15.72
CA GLY A 3 8.19 -21.67 15.07
C GLY A 3 9.61 -21.68 15.63
N ARG A 4 10.46 -22.58 15.15
CA ARG A 4 11.85 -22.69 15.60
C ARG A 4 12.71 -21.47 15.19
N ILE A 5 12.28 -20.76 14.15
CA ILE A 5 12.89 -19.50 13.70
C ILE A 5 11.86 -18.39 13.95
N PRO A 6 11.99 -17.60 15.03
CA PRO A 6 11.07 -16.52 15.32
C PRO A 6 11.09 -15.44 14.25
N VAL A 7 9.89 -15.03 13.83
CA VAL A 7 9.66 -13.87 12.95
C VAL A 7 8.89 -12.83 13.75
N THR A 8 9.51 -11.70 14.03
CA THR A 8 8.97 -10.63 14.89
C THR A 8 9.10 -9.27 14.21
N ASP A 9 8.50 -8.25 14.78
CA ASP A 9 8.57 -6.85 14.33
C ASP A 9 8.31 -6.69 12.82
N VAL A 10 7.33 -7.42 12.31
CA VAL A 10 6.95 -7.34 10.89
C VAL A 10 6.36 -5.96 10.59
N SER A 11 6.76 -5.37 9.47
CA SER A 11 6.29 -4.07 8.98
C SER A 11 6.07 -4.09 7.46
N PRO A 12 5.09 -3.32 6.92
CA PRO A 12 4.16 -2.44 7.63
C PRO A 12 3.00 -3.22 8.27
N VAL A 13 2.74 -2.99 9.54
CA VAL A 13 1.63 -3.62 10.29
C VAL A 13 0.94 -2.55 11.13
N ILE A 14 -0.36 -2.35 10.92
CA ILE A 14 -1.17 -1.37 11.63
C ILE A 14 -1.97 -2.08 12.72
N GLU A 15 -1.81 -1.64 13.96
CA GLU A 15 -2.48 -2.23 15.14
C GLU A 15 -2.46 -3.77 15.17
N GLY A 16 -1.27 -4.36 14.99
CA GLY A 16 -1.11 -5.81 15.01
C GLY A 16 -1.75 -6.55 13.83
N GLY A 17 -2.08 -5.84 12.73
CA GLY A 17 -2.75 -6.39 11.55
C GLY A 17 -4.28 -6.27 11.58
N ARG A 18 -4.82 -5.53 12.55
CA ARG A 18 -6.27 -5.25 12.64
C ARG A 18 -6.74 -4.38 11.47
N PHE A 19 -5.93 -3.41 11.07
CA PHE A 19 -6.19 -2.55 9.92
C PHE A 19 -5.16 -2.82 8.82
N PRO A 20 -5.55 -2.66 7.55
CA PRO A 20 -4.62 -2.79 6.45
C PRO A 20 -3.61 -1.62 6.41
N ALA A 21 -2.39 -1.90 5.98
CA ALA A 21 -1.55 -0.86 5.42
C ALA A 21 -2.13 -0.43 4.06
N THR A 22 -1.88 0.80 3.63
CA THR A 22 -2.39 1.32 2.35
C THR A 22 -1.28 1.42 1.31
N ALA A 23 -1.62 1.21 0.07
CA ALA A 23 -0.75 1.38 -1.09
C ALA A 23 -1.58 1.72 -2.34
N ILE A 24 -0.92 2.05 -3.43
CA ILE A 24 -1.51 2.15 -4.77
C ILE A 24 -0.87 1.12 -5.71
N PRO A 25 -1.47 0.79 -6.88
CA PRO A 25 -0.86 -0.12 -7.83
C PRO A 25 0.55 0.31 -8.26
N GLY A 26 1.49 -0.62 -8.24
CA GLY A 26 2.89 -0.37 -8.60
C GLY A 26 3.73 0.33 -7.54
N GLU A 27 3.18 0.66 -6.38
CA GLU A 27 3.93 1.26 -5.27
C GLU A 27 4.85 0.25 -4.60
N ASP A 28 6.04 0.72 -4.20
CA ASP A 28 7.02 -0.06 -3.45
C ASP A 28 6.63 -0.19 -1.97
N ILE A 29 6.17 -1.38 -1.59
CA ILE A 29 5.93 -1.71 -0.19
C ILE A 29 7.21 -2.30 0.40
N ARG A 30 7.83 -1.60 1.35
CA ARG A 30 8.97 -2.10 2.10
C ARG A 30 8.52 -3.02 3.21
N VAL A 31 8.71 -4.33 3.01
CA VAL A 31 8.45 -5.34 4.03
C VAL A 31 9.70 -5.55 4.86
N GLY A 32 9.59 -5.33 6.16
CA GLY A 32 10.67 -5.56 7.12
C GLY A 32 10.27 -6.57 8.19
N ALA A 33 11.25 -7.30 8.72
CA ALA A 33 11.05 -8.20 9.85
C ALA A 33 12.35 -8.40 10.64
N THR A 34 12.24 -8.67 11.93
CA THR A 34 13.34 -9.18 12.76
C THR A 34 13.21 -10.69 12.81
N VAL A 35 14.25 -11.40 12.30
CA VAL A 35 14.26 -12.85 12.20
C VAL A 35 15.60 -13.37 12.70
N PHE A 36 15.57 -14.29 13.64
CA PHE A 36 16.78 -14.84 14.26
C PHE A 36 16.62 -16.33 14.59
N ARG A 37 17.75 -16.97 14.84
CA ARG A 37 17.82 -18.37 15.31
C ARG A 37 19.00 -18.57 16.25
N GLU A 38 18.97 -19.65 16.98
CA GLU A 38 20.13 -20.13 17.77
C GLU A 38 21.14 -20.84 16.86
N GLY A 39 22.41 -20.76 17.23
CA GLY A 39 23.50 -21.45 16.55
C GLY A 39 24.16 -20.63 15.45
N HIS A 40 24.93 -21.32 14.60
CA HIS A 40 25.77 -20.69 13.57
C HIS A 40 25.30 -20.97 12.14
N ASP A 41 24.17 -21.68 12.00
CA ASP A 41 23.63 -22.01 10.69
C ASP A 41 23.10 -20.75 10.00
N SER A 42 23.24 -20.69 8.71
CA SER A 42 22.75 -19.60 7.88
C SER A 42 21.23 -19.49 7.88
N LEU A 43 20.73 -18.27 7.87
CA LEU A 43 19.33 -17.94 7.93
C LEU A 43 18.90 -17.27 6.64
N GLY A 44 17.86 -17.80 6.02
CA GLY A 44 17.16 -17.16 4.94
C GLY A 44 15.85 -16.51 5.40
N VAL A 45 15.53 -15.36 4.81
CA VAL A 45 14.28 -14.65 5.08
C VAL A 45 13.63 -14.24 3.76
N THR A 46 12.31 -14.44 3.65
CA THR A 46 11.57 -14.18 2.41
C THR A 46 10.30 -13.41 2.70
N ALA A 47 10.03 -12.36 1.96
CA ALA A 47 8.73 -11.70 1.91
C ALA A 47 7.89 -12.31 0.79
N VAL A 48 6.65 -12.65 1.10
CA VAL A 48 5.70 -13.26 0.17
C VAL A 48 4.48 -12.35 0.04
N LEU A 49 4.13 -11.97 -1.19
CA LEU A 49 2.96 -11.16 -1.50
C LEU A 49 1.86 -12.02 -2.10
N TYR A 50 0.64 -11.83 -1.61
CA TYR A 50 -0.55 -12.54 -2.06
C TYR A 50 -1.57 -11.56 -2.64
N ASP A 51 -2.15 -11.93 -3.80
CA ASP A 51 -3.20 -11.16 -4.46
C ASP A 51 -4.54 -11.19 -3.69
N PRO A 52 -5.56 -10.40 -4.12
CA PRO A 52 -6.88 -10.40 -3.48
C PRO A 52 -7.60 -11.76 -3.47
N ARG A 53 -7.15 -12.71 -4.30
CA ARG A 53 -7.65 -14.10 -4.32
C ARG A 53 -6.86 -15.03 -3.41
N GLY A 54 -5.84 -14.50 -2.72
CA GLY A 54 -4.98 -15.26 -1.82
C GLY A 54 -3.89 -16.09 -2.53
N ARG A 55 -3.66 -15.88 -3.83
CA ARG A 55 -2.60 -16.55 -4.60
C ARG A 55 -1.28 -15.81 -4.40
N GLU A 56 -0.22 -16.56 -4.22
CA GLU A 56 1.15 -15.99 -4.21
C GLU A 56 1.47 -15.39 -5.59
N THR A 57 1.95 -14.14 -5.58
CA THR A 57 2.35 -13.42 -6.80
C THR A 57 3.81 -13.03 -6.81
N GLN A 58 4.38 -12.80 -5.63
CA GLN A 58 5.80 -12.45 -5.50
C GLN A 58 6.38 -13.13 -4.27
N ARG A 59 7.61 -13.61 -4.45
CA ARG A 59 8.47 -14.15 -3.40
C ARG A 59 9.83 -13.45 -3.51
N ARG A 60 10.21 -12.67 -2.49
CA ARG A 60 11.43 -11.86 -2.51
C ARG A 60 12.34 -12.21 -1.34
N ARG A 61 13.56 -12.68 -1.61
CA ARG A 61 14.56 -12.86 -0.57
C ARG A 61 14.84 -11.51 0.10
N MET A 62 14.77 -11.46 1.41
CA MET A 62 15.00 -10.26 2.21
C MET A 62 16.50 -10.15 2.52
N ARG A 63 17.04 -8.95 2.46
CA ARG A 63 18.43 -8.67 2.79
C ARG A 63 18.56 -8.23 4.24
N LEU A 64 19.63 -8.62 4.90
CA LEU A 64 20.00 -8.14 6.22
C LEU A 64 20.41 -6.65 6.12
N LEU A 65 19.76 -5.77 6.90
CA LEU A 65 20.03 -4.33 6.87
C LEU A 65 21.32 -3.95 7.60
N ALA A 66 21.60 -4.61 8.72
CA ALA A 66 22.80 -4.37 9.51
C ALA A 66 23.16 -5.59 10.32
N THR A 67 24.44 -5.93 10.32
CA THR A 67 24.98 -7.02 11.15
C THR A 67 24.68 -6.77 12.63
N GLY A 68 24.23 -7.81 13.35
CA GLY A 68 23.93 -7.77 14.77
C GLY A 68 22.59 -7.13 15.15
N LYS A 69 21.73 -6.84 14.16
CA LYS A 69 20.35 -6.37 14.39
C LYS A 69 19.28 -7.36 13.96
N ASP A 70 19.63 -8.42 13.25
CA ASP A 70 18.74 -9.46 12.73
C ASP A 70 17.51 -8.88 11.97
N ARG A 71 17.65 -7.66 11.44
CA ARG A 71 16.61 -6.93 10.73
C ARG A 71 16.78 -7.11 9.22
N TYR A 72 15.76 -7.66 8.60
CA TYR A 72 15.71 -7.94 7.16
C TYR A 72 14.68 -7.07 6.46
N GLU A 73 14.89 -6.77 5.18
CA GLU A 73 14.00 -5.98 4.34
C GLU A 73 13.97 -6.51 2.90
N ALA A 74 12.78 -6.46 2.30
CA ALA A 74 12.58 -6.58 0.86
C ALA A 74 11.49 -5.63 0.38
N VAL A 75 11.43 -5.42 -0.94
CA VAL A 75 10.37 -4.63 -1.59
C VAL A 75 9.46 -5.57 -2.36
N VAL A 76 8.15 -5.41 -2.16
CA VAL A 76 7.10 -6.06 -2.95
C VAL A 76 6.21 -5.00 -3.57
N ARG A 77 5.57 -5.31 -4.72
CA ARG A 77 4.73 -4.36 -5.48
C ARG A 77 3.41 -5.00 -5.85
N PRO A 78 2.28 -4.54 -5.31
CA PRO A 78 0.96 -4.95 -5.80
C PRO A 78 0.70 -4.33 -7.17
N GLU A 79 0.09 -5.09 -8.09
CA GLU A 79 -0.10 -4.67 -9.49
C GLU A 79 -1.50 -4.14 -9.79
N SER A 80 -2.45 -4.31 -8.89
CA SER A 80 -3.85 -3.92 -9.07
C SER A 80 -4.49 -3.52 -7.76
N GLU A 81 -5.60 -2.79 -7.85
CA GLU A 81 -6.45 -2.46 -6.71
C GLU A 81 -7.01 -3.70 -6.01
N GLY A 82 -7.32 -3.56 -4.73
CA GLY A 82 -8.00 -4.56 -3.93
C GLY A 82 -7.26 -4.93 -2.65
N ARG A 83 -7.80 -5.92 -1.95
CA ARG A 83 -7.29 -6.35 -0.66
C ARG A 83 -6.20 -7.42 -0.80
N TRP A 84 -4.97 -6.97 -0.80
CA TRP A 84 -3.76 -7.79 -0.82
C TRP A 84 -3.34 -8.21 0.59
N SER A 85 -2.36 -9.10 0.68
CA SER A 85 -1.73 -9.42 1.95
C SER A 85 -0.28 -9.86 1.73
N PHE A 86 0.54 -9.74 2.77
CA PHE A 86 1.89 -10.27 2.75
C PHE A 86 2.20 -11.08 4.01
N ALA A 87 3.19 -11.93 3.91
CA ALA A 87 3.77 -12.67 5.04
C ALA A 87 5.29 -12.67 4.93
N VAL A 88 5.95 -12.97 6.03
CA VAL A 88 7.39 -13.17 6.09
C VAL A 88 7.68 -14.59 6.53
N GLU A 89 8.57 -15.26 5.81
CA GLU A 89 9.08 -16.59 6.13
C GLU A 89 10.53 -16.49 6.59
N GLY A 90 10.84 -17.07 7.74
CA GLY A 90 12.20 -17.34 8.20
C GLY A 90 12.50 -18.83 8.05
N TRP A 91 13.66 -19.18 7.55
CA TRP A 91 14.04 -20.56 7.26
C TRP A 91 15.55 -20.79 7.38
N SER A 92 15.95 -22.04 7.70
CA SER A 92 17.32 -22.47 7.66
C SER A 92 17.78 -22.60 6.21
N ASP A 93 18.88 -21.92 5.84
CA ASP A 93 19.50 -22.05 4.54
C ASP A 93 20.52 -23.19 4.58
N LEU A 94 20.10 -24.34 4.06
CA LEU A 94 20.94 -25.55 4.13
C LEU A 94 22.19 -25.44 3.27
N TYR A 95 22.05 -24.86 2.06
CA TYR A 95 23.19 -24.69 1.17
C TYR A 95 24.18 -23.68 1.71
N ASP A 96 23.73 -22.52 2.16
CA ASP A 96 24.62 -21.47 2.67
C ASP A 96 25.30 -21.90 3.97
N THR A 97 24.60 -22.67 4.82
CA THR A 97 25.21 -23.30 6.01
C THR A 97 26.33 -24.26 5.66
N TRP A 98 26.07 -25.16 4.71
CA TRP A 98 27.07 -26.10 4.23
C TRP A 98 28.23 -25.37 3.55
N HIS A 99 27.94 -24.43 2.65
CA HIS A 99 28.94 -23.65 1.90
C HIS A 99 29.91 -22.95 2.82
N HIS A 100 29.42 -22.24 3.84
CA HIS A 100 30.26 -21.54 4.81
C HIS A 100 31.14 -22.50 5.62
N ALA A 101 30.60 -23.62 6.09
CA ALA A 101 31.33 -24.62 6.82
C ALA A 101 32.38 -25.30 5.94
N ALA A 102 32.06 -25.64 4.70
CA ALA A 102 32.94 -26.29 3.74
C ALA A 102 34.09 -25.35 3.33
N GLU A 103 33.81 -24.06 3.05
CA GLU A 103 34.86 -23.08 2.72
C GLU A 103 35.95 -23.02 3.79
N ILE A 104 35.56 -22.98 5.07
CA ILE A 104 36.50 -22.95 6.19
C ILE A 104 37.27 -24.26 6.33
N LYS A 105 36.54 -25.40 6.33
CA LYS A 105 37.17 -26.70 6.60
C LYS A 105 38.05 -27.20 5.46
N LEU A 106 37.62 -27.02 4.21
CA LEU A 106 38.42 -27.37 3.04
C LEU A 106 39.67 -26.51 2.97
N GLY A 107 39.59 -25.22 3.32
CA GLY A 107 40.75 -24.32 3.35
C GLY A 107 41.86 -24.73 4.32
N VAL A 108 41.57 -25.52 5.36
CA VAL A 108 42.52 -26.05 6.33
C VAL A 108 42.71 -27.59 6.22
N GLY A 109 42.10 -28.23 5.24
CA GLY A 109 42.19 -29.68 4.99
C GLY A 109 41.50 -30.53 6.07
N GLN A 110 40.51 -29.99 6.77
CA GLN A 110 39.76 -30.68 7.83
C GLN A 110 38.45 -31.23 7.28
N ASP A 111 38.08 -32.46 7.67
CA ASP A 111 36.78 -33.09 7.37
C ASP A 111 36.39 -33.09 5.87
N VAL A 112 37.38 -33.08 4.98
CA VAL A 112 37.21 -32.87 3.53
C VAL A 112 36.13 -33.80 2.93
N GLU A 113 36.29 -35.12 3.16
CA GLU A 113 35.31 -36.09 2.63
C GLU A 113 33.92 -35.96 3.27
N LEU A 114 33.85 -35.56 4.53
CA LEU A 114 32.59 -35.33 5.20
C LEU A 114 31.83 -34.16 4.56
N MET A 115 32.53 -33.05 4.27
CA MET A 115 31.92 -31.89 3.61
C MET A 115 31.34 -32.23 2.24
N PHE A 116 32.02 -33.06 1.46
CA PHE A 116 31.49 -33.50 0.16
C PHE A 116 30.36 -34.52 0.28
N GLN A 117 30.38 -35.39 1.30
CA GLN A 117 29.24 -36.28 1.58
C GLN A 117 27.96 -35.47 1.97
N GLU A 118 28.13 -34.47 2.79
CA GLU A 118 27.02 -33.55 3.14
C GLU A 118 26.47 -32.82 1.89
N ALA A 119 27.36 -32.33 1.00
CA ALA A 119 26.94 -31.71 -0.25
C ALA A 119 26.20 -32.68 -1.16
N ALA A 120 26.67 -33.93 -1.27
CA ALA A 120 26.00 -34.97 -2.06
C ALA A 120 24.57 -35.19 -1.59
N LEU A 121 24.36 -35.29 -0.28
CA LEU A 121 23.01 -35.45 0.30
C LEU A 121 22.13 -34.21 0.05
N LEU A 122 22.69 -32.99 0.12
CA LEU A 122 21.98 -31.77 -0.18
C LEU A 122 21.50 -31.72 -1.64
N PHE A 123 22.39 -32.02 -2.58
CA PHE A 123 22.08 -32.00 -4.00
C PHE A 123 21.13 -33.14 -4.40
N ASP A 124 21.27 -34.33 -3.81
CA ASP A 124 20.34 -35.42 -3.98
C ASP A 124 18.93 -35.05 -3.48
N ALA A 125 18.84 -34.37 -2.32
CA ALA A 125 17.56 -33.87 -1.83
C ALA A 125 16.98 -32.79 -2.76
N ALA A 126 17.81 -31.89 -3.25
CA ALA A 126 17.41 -30.83 -4.19
C ALA A 126 16.86 -31.40 -5.50
N SER A 127 17.49 -32.46 -6.05
CA SER A 127 17.04 -33.10 -7.29
C SER A 127 15.65 -33.74 -7.18
N LYS A 128 15.22 -34.06 -5.97
CA LYS A 128 13.90 -34.70 -5.69
C LYS A 128 12.77 -33.71 -5.39
N GLU A 129 13.05 -32.42 -5.35
CA GLU A 129 12.00 -31.40 -5.16
C GLU A 129 11.07 -31.33 -6.40
N SER A 130 9.77 -31.48 -6.16
CA SER A 130 8.74 -31.65 -7.22
C SER A 130 8.58 -30.44 -8.16
N GLU A 131 9.04 -29.28 -7.76
CA GLU A 131 8.86 -28.04 -8.53
C GLU A 131 10.07 -27.63 -9.37
N ARG A 132 11.15 -28.43 -9.37
CA ARG A 132 12.34 -28.17 -10.19
C ARG A 132 12.15 -28.59 -11.63
N SER A 133 12.72 -27.84 -12.54
CA SER A 133 12.77 -28.20 -13.96
C SER A 133 13.66 -29.44 -14.17
N SER A 134 13.47 -30.13 -15.30
CA SER A 134 14.31 -31.28 -15.65
C SER A 134 15.80 -30.92 -15.82
N GLU A 135 16.11 -29.66 -16.11
CA GLU A 135 17.48 -29.16 -16.19
C GLU A 135 18.09 -29.00 -14.80
N GLU A 136 17.37 -28.39 -13.85
CA GLU A 136 17.77 -28.27 -12.45
C GLU A 136 17.97 -29.65 -11.81
N VAL A 137 17.02 -30.58 -12.01
CA VAL A 137 17.12 -31.94 -11.49
C VAL A 137 18.42 -32.60 -11.95
N ARG A 138 18.71 -32.59 -13.26
CA ARG A 138 19.94 -33.18 -13.79
C ARG A 138 21.20 -32.50 -13.24
N ALA A 139 21.21 -31.16 -13.16
CA ALA A 139 22.35 -30.43 -12.63
C ALA A 139 22.65 -30.81 -11.17
N PHE A 140 21.60 -31.02 -10.35
CA PHE A 140 21.79 -31.46 -8.98
C PHE A 140 22.15 -32.94 -8.86
N GLU A 141 21.65 -33.83 -9.73
CA GLU A 141 22.08 -35.22 -9.82
C GLU A 141 23.56 -35.32 -10.19
N ASP A 142 23.99 -34.63 -11.25
CA ASP A 142 25.40 -34.57 -11.69
C ASP A 142 26.30 -34.02 -10.60
N ALA A 143 25.86 -32.97 -9.90
CA ALA A 143 26.59 -32.40 -8.77
C ALA A 143 26.69 -33.39 -7.60
N SER A 144 25.61 -34.09 -7.25
CA SER A 144 25.61 -35.10 -6.19
C SER A 144 26.57 -36.25 -6.49
N GLU A 145 26.58 -36.76 -7.73
CA GLU A 145 27.53 -37.80 -8.17
C GLU A 145 28.98 -37.31 -8.09
N ALA A 146 29.23 -36.09 -8.56
CA ALA A 146 30.59 -35.50 -8.53
C ALA A 146 31.11 -35.33 -7.10
N MET A 147 30.26 -35.06 -6.11
CA MET A 147 30.64 -34.92 -4.69
C MET A 147 31.16 -36.27 -4.12
N THR A 148 30.67 -37.41 -4.61
CA THR A 148 31.11 -38.74 -4.13
C THR A 148 32.20 -39.35 -4.97
N ASP A 149 32.56 -38.77 -6.10
CA ASP A 149 33.62 -39.24 -7.00
C ASP A 149 35.02 -38.91 -6.44
N THR A 150 35.63 -39.90 -5.78
CA THR A 150 36.96 -39.76 -5.18
C THR A 150 38.07 -39.74 -6.22
N SER A 151 37.83 -39.98 -7.50
CA SER A 151 38.82 -39.79 -8.58
C SER A 151 39.05 -38.30 -8.91
N ARG A 152 38.14 -37.40 -8.49
CA ARG A 152 38.25 -35.96 -8.59
C ARG A 152 38.97 -35.37 -7.39
N THR A 153 39.75 -34.31 -7.65
CA THR A 153 40.38 -33.56 -6.55
C THR A 153 39.34 -32.79 -5.73
N PRO A 154 39.64 -32.43 -4.48
CA PRO A 154 38.77 -31.57 -3.68
C PRO A 154 38.44 -30.23 -4.37
N GLU A 155 39.39 -29.65 -5.10
CA GLU A 155 39.25 -28.40 -5.85
C GLU A 155 38.21 -28.56 -6.98
N GLU A 156 38.28 -29.66 -7.74
CA GLU A 156 37.32 -29.94 -8.81
C GLU A 156 35.90 -30.14 -8.27
N ARG A 157 35.77 -30.89 -7.17
CA ARG A 157 34.49 -31.08 -6.50
C ARG A 157 33.91 -29.79 -5.98
N TRP A 158 34.73 -28.94 -5.34
CA TRP A 158 34.36 -27.62 -4.87
C TRP A 158 33.85 -26.70 -6.01
N GLN A 159 34.60 -26.64 -7.13
CA GLN A 159 34.21 -25.85 -8.30
C GLN A 159 32.86 -26.26 -8.88
N ILE A 160 32.52 -27.56 -8.86
CA ILE A 160 31.21 -28.06 -9.29
C ILE A 160 30.15 -27.59 -8.31
N ALA A 161 30.35 -27.79 -7.01
CA ALA A 161 29.39 -27.46 -5.97
C ALA A 161 29.07 -25.94 -5.88
N THR A 162 30.04 -25.10 -6.28
CA THR A 162 29.97 -23.64 -6.26
C THR A 162 29.93 -23.04 -7.67
N SER A 163 29.57 -23.87 -8.68
CA SER A 163 29.42 -23.38 -10.06
C SER A 163 28.33 -22.33 -10.17
N GLU A 164 28.47 -21.39 -11.11
CA GLU A 164 27.48 -20.35 -11.36
C GLU A 164 26.06 -20.93 -11.60
N GLN A 165 25.99 -22.09 -12.23
CA GLN A 165 24.74 -22.78 -12.48
C GLN A 165 24.07 -23.24 -11.17
N ILE A 166 24.80 -23.92 -10.29
CA ILE A 166 24.29 -24.38 -8.99
C ILE A 166 23.91 -23.18 -8.12
N LEU A 167 24.78 -22.16 -8.03
CA LEU A 167 24.51 -20.95 -7.26
C LEU A 167 23.20 -20.28 -7.70
N ARG A 168 22.99 -20.12 -9.01
CA ARG A 168 21.76 -19.55 -9.56
C ARG A 168 20.53 -20.38 -9.17
N TYR A 169 20.59 -21.71 -9.30
CA TYR A 169 19.46 -22.58 -8.95
C TYR A 169 19.12 -22.57 -7.45
N VAL A 170 20.15 -22.45 -6.61
CA VAL A 170 19.96 -22.30 -5.16
C VAL A 170 19.46 -20.90 -4.79
N GLU A 171 19.89 -19.86 -5.49
CA GLU A 171 19.40 -18.49 -5.29
C GLU A 171 17.92 -18.35 -5.70
N ASP A 172 17.57 -18.87 -6.88
CA ASP A 172 16.21 -18.84 -7.40
C ASP A 172 15.25 -19.66 -6.53
N ARG A 173 15.72 -20.85 -6.08
CA ARG A 173 14.95 -21.76 -5.24
C ARG A 173 15.84 -22.36 -4.14
N PRO A 174 15.94 -21.67 -3.00
CA PRO A 174 16.78 -22.08 -1.88
C PRO A 174 16.38 -23.42 -1.27
N LEU A 175 17.36 -24.19 -0.79
CA LEU A 175 17.13 -25.40 -0.01
C LEU A 175 16.76 -25.03 1.43
N ARG A 176 15.48 -25.06 1.74
CA ARG A 176 14.92 -24.52 2.97
C ARG A 176 14.51 -25.62 3.94
N ASP A 177 14.86 -25.44 5.20
CA ASP A 177 14.38 -26.27 6.31
C ASP A 177 13.83 -25.40 7.44
N LEU A 178 13.10 -25.98 8.36
CA LEU A 178 12.55 -25.33 9.57
C LEU A 178 11.77 -24.03 9.25
N VAL A 179 11.03 -24.01 8.15
CA VAL A 179 10.31 -22.79 7.71
C VAL A 179 9.29 -22.36 8.76
N THR A 180 9.40 -21.11 9.19
CA THR A 180 8.41 -20.44 10.04
C THR A 180 7.79 -19.30 9.26
N THR A 181 6.46 -19.31 9.12
CA THR A 181 5.73 -18.24 8.43
C THR A 181 5.01 -17.37 9.46
N SER A 182 5.12 -16.05 9.32
CA SER A 182 4.34 -15.09 10.11
C SER A 182 2.85 -15.18 9.83
N ALA A 183 2.03 -14.43 10.55
CA ALA A 183 0.68 -14.15 10.13
C ALA A 183 0.68 -13.44 8.76
N ARG A 184 -0.43 -13.52 8.02
CA ARG A 184 -0.67 -12.69 6.84
C ARG A 184 -1.18 -11.33 7.29
N TYR A 185 -0.53 -10.27 6.84
CA TYR A 185 -0.88 -8.89 7.16
C TYR A 185 -1.56 -8.23 5.97
N PRO A 186 -2.71 -7.57 6.17
CA PRO A 186 -3.49 -7.01 5.09
C PRO A 186 -2.88 -5.72 4.54
N VAL A 187 -3.03 -5.53 3.23
CA VAL A 187 -2.71 -4.30 2.50
C VAL A 187 -3.91 -3.94 1.64
N GLU A 188 -4.47 -2.77 1.84
CA GLU A 188 -5.49 -2.20 0.95
C GLU A 188 -4.79 -1.44 -0.17
N VAL A 189 -4.92 -1.92 -1.39
CA VAL A 189 -4.38 -1.25 -2.58
C VAL A 189 -5.50 -0.46 -3.20
N GLU A 190 -5.44 0.85 -3.00
CA GLU A 190 -6.43 1.79 -3.48
C GLU A 190 -6.10 2.28 -4.89
N ARG A 191 -7.04 3.01 -5.51
CA ARG A 191 -6.81 3.63 -6.81
C ARG A 191 -5.63 4.60 -6.76
N GLU A 192 -5.00 4.83 -7.90
CA GLU A 192 -3.80 5.68 -8.01
C GLU A 192 -4.01 7.09 -7.44
N ALA A 193 -5.19 7.68 -7.64
CA ALA A 193 -5.54 9.00 -7.15
C ALA A 193 -5.59 9.10 -5.60
N ALA A 194 -5.74 7.99 -4.88
CA ALA A 194 -5.64 7.98 -3.41
C ALA A 194 -4.22 8.27 -2.92
N GLY A 195 -3.20 7.92 -3.70
CA GLY A 195 -1.79 8.16 -3.36
C GLY A 195 -1.23 9.48 -3.86
N ARG A 196 -1.81 10.05 -4.92
CA ARG A 196 -1.23 11.18 -5.65
C ARG A 196 -2.23 12.23 -6.12
N GLY A 197 -3.43 12.31 -5.53
CA GLY A 197 -4.45 13.29 -5.90
C GLY A 197 -4.16 14.69 -5.35
N ALA A 198 -4.34 15.72 -6.18
CA ALA A 198 -4.28 17.12 -5.81
C ALA A 198 -5.70 17.72 -5.81
N TRP A 199 -6.08 18.36 -4.71
CA TRP A 199 -7.43 18.87 -4.50
C TRP A 199 -7.44 20.40 -4.52
N TYR A 200 -8.42 20.98 -5.21
CA TYR A 200 -8.64 22.42 -5.30
C TYR A 200 -9.99 22.80 -4.68
N GLU A 201 -9.95 23.48 -3.53
CA GLU A 201 -11.14 23.96 -2.84
C GLU A 201 -11.57 25.31 -3.37
N PHE A 202 -12.86 25.49 -3.62
CA PHE A 202 -13.45 26.80 -3.91
C PHE A 202 -14.94 26.83 -3.55
N PHE A 203 -15.45 28.04 -3.34
CA PHE A 203 -16.84 28.28 -3.02
C PHE A 203 -17.62 28.58 -4.29
N PRO A 204 -18.59 27.76 -4.74
CA PRO A 204 -19.39 28.06 -5.93
C PRO A 204 -20.07 29.41 -5.88
N ARG A 205 -20.52 29.84 -4.69
CA ARG A 205 -21.15 31.16 -4.50
C ARG A 205 -20.19 32.34 -4.77
N SER A 206 -18.90 32.16 -4.63
CA SER A 206 -17.90 33.21 -4.87
C SER A 206 -17.52 33.33 -6.34
N GLU A 207 -17.67 32.25 -7.10
CA GLU A 207 -17.26 32.18 -8.50
C GLU A 207 -18.30 32.88 -9.39
N GLY A 208 -17.92 34.07 -9.90
CA GLY A 208 -18.81 34.93 -10.68
C GLY A 208 -19.80 35.75 -9.84
N ALA A 209 -19.58 35.81 -8.53
CA ALA A 209 -20.31 36.75 -7.68
C ALA A 209 -20.04 38.21 -8.09
N THR A 210 -21.06 39.06 -8.05
CA THR A 210 -20.96 40.48 -8.39
C THR A 210 -21.50 41.35 -7.27
N TYR A 211 -20.87 42.50 -7.08
CA TYR A 211 -21.33 43.51 -6.13
C TYR A 211 -21.86 44.75 -6.88
N ASP A 212 -23.07 45.17 -6.55
CA ASP A 212 -23.65 46.42 -7.05
C ASP A 212 -23.44 47.53 -6.03
N PRO A 213 -22.58 48.53 -6.33
CA PRO A 213 -22.30 49.61 -5.40
C PRO A 213 -23.47 50.58 -5.24
N GLU A 214 -24.44 50.63 -6.18
CA GLU A 214 -25.59 51.54 -6.09
C GLU A 214 -26.64 51.02 -5.08
N SER A 215 -26.88 49.73 -5.12
CA SER A 215 -27.82 49.06 -4.17
C SER A 215 -27.13 48.52 -2.92
N GLY A 216 -25.79 48.40 -2.90
CA GLY A 216 -25.04 47.79 -1.82
C GLY A 216 -25.26 46.29 -1.69
N THR A 217 -25.68 45.60 -2.76
CA THR A 217 -26.08 44.20 -2.75
C THR A 217 -25.09 43.31 -3.49
N TRP A 218 -24.96 42.08 -2.99
CA TRP A 218 -24.23 41.00 -3.66
C TRP A 218 -25.17 40.10 -4.43
N THR A 219 -24.80 39.74 -5.65
CA THR A 219 -25.38 38.59 -6.37
C THR A 219 -24.45 37.41 -6.24
N SER A 220 -24.97 36.31 -5.71
CA SER A 220 -24.22 35.06 -5.54
C SER A 220 -23.81 34.48 -6.88
N GLY A 221 -22.59 33.87 -6.94
CA GLY A 221 -22.27 32.88 -7.96
C GLY A 221 -23.11 31.62 -7.76
N ASN A 222 -23.09 30.75 -8.75
CA ASN A 222 -23.86 29.51 -8.80
C ASN A 222 -23.09 28.41 -9.55
N PHE A 223 -23.67 27.22 -9.70
CA PHE A 223 -22.99 26.11 -10.39
C PHE A 223 -22.61 26.42 -11.84
N ARG A 224 -23.40 27.23 -12.54
CA ARG A 224 -23.08 27.62 -13.93
C ARG A 224 -21.89 28.56 -14.00
N THR A 225 -21.84 29.55 -13.12
CA THR A 225 -20.70 30.49 -13.08
C THR A 225 -19.45 29.81 -12.52
N ALA A 226 -19.59 28.83 -11.64
CA ALA A 226 -18.52 28.09 -11.01
C ALA A 226 -17.78 27.12 -11.96
N THR A 227 -18.31 26.84 -13.16
CA THR A 227 -17.58 26.05 -14.18
C THR A 227 -16.24 26.68 -14.56
N ALA A 228 -16.13 28.02 -14.51
CA ALA A 228 -14.85 28.71 -14.73
C ALA A 228 -13.76 28.35 -13.72
N ALA A 229 -14.14 27.99 -12.48
CA ALA A 229 -13.20 27.48 -11.47
C ALA A 229 -12.72 26.06 -11.80
N LEU A 230 -13.60 25.21 -12.34
CA LEU A 230 -13.22 23.87 -12.82
C LEU A 230 -12.19 23.99 -13.97
N ASP A 231 -12.44 24.83 -14.96
CA ASP A 231 -11.51 25.08 -16.05
C ASP A 231 -10.16 25.56 -15.54
N ARG A 232 -10.16 26.40 -14.51
CA ARG A 232 -8.93 26.91 -13.88
C ARG A 232 -8.20 25.81 -13.13
N ALA A 233 -8.89 25.00 -12.32
CA ALA A 233 -8.33 23.89 -11.56
C ALA A 233 -7.70 22.84 -12.51
N ALA A 234 -8.41 22.46 -13.57
CA ALA A 234 -7.91 21.54 -14.58
C ALA A 234 -6.62 22.04 -15.25
N ARG A 235 -6.58 23.34 -15.67
CA ARG A 235 -5.37 23.92 -16.26
C ARG A 235 -4.18 24.00 -15.30
N MET A 236 -4.42 24.06 -14.00
CA MET A 236 -3.37 24.00 -12.97
C MET A 236 -2.92 22.57 -12.65
N GLY A 237 -3.58 21.54 -13.17
CA GLY A 237 -3.22 20.13 -12.98
C GLY A 237 -3.76 19.54 -11.67
N PHE A 238 -4.87 20.06 -11.13
CA PHE A 238 -5.58 19.43 -10.03
C PHE A 238 -6.43 18.26 -10.53
N ASP A 239 -6.70 17.30 -9.63
CA ASP A 239 -7.44 16.07 -9.90
C ASP A 239 -8.87 16.14 -9.34
N VAL A 240 -9.07 16.88 -8.26
CA VAL A 240 -10.36 16.94 -7.54
C VAL A 240 -10.77 18.38 -7.26
N ALA A 241 -11.99 18.74 -7.61
CA ALA A 241 -12.66 19.96 -7.19
C ALA A 241 -13.40 19.67 -5.87
N TYR A 242 -12.96 20.31 -4.78
CA TYR A 242 -13.59 20.17 -3.46
C TYR A 242 -14.49 21.36 -3.18
N LEU A 243 -15.75 21.06 -2.83
CA LEU A 243 -16.75 22.09 -2.54
C LEU A 243 -17.12 22.05 -1.04
N PRO A 244 -17.10 23.20 -0.34
CA PRO A 244 -17.79 23.36 0.92
C PRO A 244 -19.27 22.97 0.80
N PRO A 245 -20.01 22.81 1.92
CA PRO A 245 -21.40 22.39 1.86
C PRO A 245 -22.24 23.26 0.91
N ILE A 246 -22.98 22.62 0.04
CA ILE A 246 -23.83 23.24 -1.00
C ILE A 246 -25.30 23.38 -0.59
N HIS A 247 -25.61 23.05 0.67
CA HIS A 247 -26.95 22.94 1.21
C HIS A 247 -27.51 24.30 1.65
N PRO A 248 -28.84 24.43 1.86
CA PRO A 248 -29.43 25.60 2.48
C PRO A 248 -28.82 25.96 3.83
N ILE A 249 -28.71 27.25 4.11
CA ILE A 249 -28.04 27.77 5.31
C ILE A 249 -29.07 28.28 6.29
N GLY A 250 -28.92 27.91 7.58
CA GLY A 250 -29.81 28.37 8.65
C GLY A 250 -29.82 29.88 8.83
N ARG A 251 -30.92 30.39 9.36
CA ARG A 251 -31.14 31.82 9.62
C ARG A 251 -30.88 32.18 11.07
N ASN A 252 -31.16 31.27 12.01
CA ASN A 252 -30.89 31.49 13.43
C ASN A 252 -29.38 31.48 13.69
N HIS A 253 -28.92 32.49 14.43
CA HIS A 253 -27.51 32.69 14.74
C HIS A 253 -26.61 32.79 13.50
N ARG A 254 -27.17 33.25 12.37
CA ARG A 254 -26.39 33.43 11.12
C ARG A 254 -25.23 34.38 11.34
N LYS A 255 -24.10 34.04 10.78
CA LYS A 255 -22.90 34.87 10.81
C LYS A 255 -22.97 35.96 9.77
N GLY A 256 -22.55 37.16 10.17
CA GLY A 256 -22.36 38.33 9.29
C GLY A 256 -20.95 38.40 8.69
N PRO A 257 -20.63 39.52 8.04
CA PRO A 257 -19.32 39.78 7.47
C PRO A 257 -18.19 39.53 8.50
N ASP A 258 -17.05 39.03 8.03
CA ASP A 258 -15.86 38.76 8.85
C ASP A 258 -16.15 37.91 10.11
N ASN A 259 -17.10 36.96 9.97
CA ASN A 259 -17.53 36.05 11.04
C ASN A 259 -18.16 36.74 12.26
N THR A 260 -18.72 37.92 12.10
CA THR A 260 -19.44 38.64 13.17
C THR A 260 -20.68 37.89 13.61
N LEU A 261 -21.14 38.14 14.85
CA LEU A 261 -22.29 37.41 15.42
C LEU A 261 -23.65 37.96 14.94
N THR A 262 -23.64 39.08 14.21
CA THR A 262 -24.86 39.73 13.71
C THR A 262 -24.83 39.77 12.19
N ALA A 263 -25.81 39.09 11.58
CA ALA A 263 -25.99 39.09 10.14
C ALA A 263 -27.05 40.09 9.71
N GLY A 264 -26.77 40.78 8.61
CA GLY A 264 -27.75 41.58 7.89
C GLY A 264 -28.65 40.69 7.01
N PRO A 265 -29.74 41.27 6.43
CA PRO A 265 -30.69 40.51 5.60
C PRO A 265 -30.10 39.86 4.35
N GLN A 266 -28.97 40.42 3.86
CA GLN A 266 -28.27 39.97 2.64
C GLN A 266 -27.07 39.05 2.91
N ASP A 267 -26.71 38.85 4.18
CA ASP A 267 -25.56 38.03 4.51
C ASP A 267 -25.85 36.54 4.29
N PRO A 268 -25.02 35.84 3.51
CA PRO A 268 -25.27 34.47 3.15
C PRO A 268 -25.09 33.49 4.34
N GLY A 269 -24.33 33.89 5.35
CA GLY A 269 -23.98 33.02 6.47
C GLY A 269 -22.88 32.03 6.13
N SER A 270 -22.66 31.09 7.03
CA SER A 270 -21.65 30.02 6.88
C SER A 270 -22.26 28.79 6.18
N PRO A 271 -21.65 28.25 5.13
CA PRO A 271 -22.11 27.03 4.48
C PRO A 271 -22.23 25.83 5.42
N TRP A 272 -21.45 25.81 6.48
CA TRP A 272 -21.47 24.74 7.49
C TRP A 272 -22.64 24.83 8.49
N ALA A 273 -23.37 25.94 8.50
CA ALA A 273 -24.61 26.06 9.27
C ALA A 273 -25.79 25.48 8.45
N ILE A 274 -25.74 24.18 8.16
CA ILE A 274 -26.65 23.48 7.24
C ILE A 274 -28.06 23.43 7.80
N GLY A 275 -29.02 23.74 6.94
CA GLY A 275 -30.47 23.62 7.18
C GLY A 275 -31.18 24.93 7.41
N GLY A 276 -32.19 25.17 6.64
CA GLY A 276 -33.08 26.31 6.67
C GLY A 276 -34.49 25.95 6.13
N PRO A 277 -35.36 26.93 5.95
CA PRO A 277 -36.71 26.68 5.42
C PRO A 277 -36.71 26.02 4.03
N GLU A 278 -35.62 26.16 3.29
CA GLU A 278 -35.43 25.63 1.93
C GLU A 278 -35.00 24.17 1.92
N GLY A 279 -34.68 23.57 3.06
CA GLY A 279 -34.24 22.18 3.20
C GLY A 279 -33.01 21.97 4.05
N GLY A 280 -32.48 20.75 4.07
CA GLY A 280 -31.34 20.33 4.84
C GLY A 280 -30.20 19.74 3.97
N HIS A 281 -29.61 18.68 4.47
CA HIS A 281 -28.49 17.96 3.78
C HIS A 281 -28.92 17.29 2.46
N ASP A 282 -30.22 17.15 2.22
CA ASP A 282 -30.84 16.58 1.03
C ASP A 282 -31.30 17.63 -0.01
N ALA A 283 -30.94 18.90 0.21
CA ALA A 283 -31.32 20.01 -0.66
C ALA A 283 -30.09 20.83 -1.09
N ILE A 284 -30.22 21.50 -2.23
CA ILE A 284 -29.25 22.48 -2.74
C ILE A 284 -29.70 23.89 -2.33
N HIS A 285 -28.73 24.72 -1.94
CA HIS A 285 -29.01 26.15 -1.66
C HIS A 285 -29.60 26.83 -2.90
N PRO A 286 -30.73 27.52 -2.80
CA PRO A 286 -31.42 28.11 -3.97
C PRO A 286 -30.57 29.01 -4.84
N ASP A 287 -29.64 29.79 -4.24
CA ASP A 287 -28.74 30.67 -4.98
C ASP A 287 -27.69 29.90 -5.82
N LEU A 288 -27.41 28.61 -5.49
CA LEU A 288 -26.46 27.79 -6.24
C LEU A 288 -27.09 27.15 -7.48
N GLY A 289 -28.43 27.02 -7.52
CA GLY A 289 -29.14 26.43 -8.63
C GLY A 289 -29.97 25.19 -8.23
N THR A 290 -30.23 24.34 -9.19
CA THR A 290 -31.05 23.10 -9.05
C THR A 290 -30.14 21.86 -9.05
N PHE A 291 -30.73 20.67 -8.86
CA PHE A 291 -30.04 19.40 -9.04
C PHE A 291 -29.54 19.22 -10.48
N GLU A 292 -30.32 19.68 -11.48
CA GLU A 292 -29.89 19.64 -12.88
C GLU A 292 -28.68 20.55 -13.15
N ASP A 293 -28.62 21.71 -12.48
CA ASP A 293 -27.45 22.59 -12.57
C ASP A 293 -26.21 21.93 -11.92
N PHE A 294 -26.39 21.23 -10.81
CA PHE A 294 -25.31 20.47 -10.17
C PHE A 294 -24.85 19.29 -11.03
N ASP A 295 -25.78 18.53 -11.60
CA ASP A 295 -25.45 17.42 -12.51
C ASP A 295 -24.65 17.92 -13.73
N ALA A 296 -25.05 19.07 -14.30
CA ALA A 296 -24.31 19.70 -15.39
C ALA A 296 -22.90 20.15 -14.96
N PHE A 297 -22.77 20.67 -13.74
CA PHE A 297 -21.47 21.04 -13.15
C PHE A 297 -20.56 19.81 -12.98
N VAL A 298 -21.09 18.71 -12.44
CA VAL A 298 -20.34 17.44 -12.30
C VAL A 298 -19.94 16.86 -13.65
N ALA A 299 -20.86 16.89 -14.63
CA ALA A 299 -20.55 16.43 -15.99
C ALA A 299 -19.45 17.28 -16.65
N HIS A 300 -19.43 18.59 -16.42
CA HIS A 300 -18.36 19.47 -16.90
C HIS A 300 -17.02 19.13 -16.25
N ALA A 301 -16.99 18.92 -14.91
CA ALA A 301 -15.79 18.49 -14.20
C ALA A 301 -15.23 17.18 -14.76
N GLN A 302 -16.10 16.17 -14.95
CA GLN A 302 -15.72 14.88 -15.53
C GLN A 302 -15.17 15.01 -16.97
N GLY A 303 -15.76 15.91 -17.77
CA GLY A 303 -15.27 16.23 -19.10
C GLY A 303 -13.86 16.84 -19.12
N LEU A 304 -13.44 17.45 -18.01
CA LEU A 304 -12.09 18.00 -17.81
C LEU A 304 -11.14 16.99 -17.12
N GLY A 305 -11.62 15.79 -16.77
CA GLY A 305 -10.86 14.80 -16.03
C GLY A 305 -10.78 15.06 -14.51
N LEU A 306 -11.62 15.98 -13.99
CA LEU A 306 -11.72 16.28 -12.56
C LEU A 306 -12.80 15.42 -11.90
N GLU A 307 -12.55 15.03 -10.67
CA GLU A 307 -13.57 14.52 -9.76
C GLU A 307 -14.15 15.64 -8.92
N VAL A 308 -15.38 15.45 -8.40
CA VAL A 308 -16.02 16.40 -7.48
C VAL A 308 -16.15 15.74 -6.12
N ALA A 309 -15.61 16.40 -5.09
CA ALA A 309 -15.77 16.02 -3.70
C ALA A 309 -16.62 17.09 -2.97
N LEU A 310 -17.59 16.64 -2.19
CA LEU A 310 -18.42 17.50 -1.34
C LEU A 310 -18.00 17.35 0.12
N ASP A 311 -17.99 18.46 0.84
CA ASP A 311 -17.81 18.43 2.29
C ASP A 311 -19.04 17.79 2.97
N LEU A 312 -18.80 16.70 3.69
CA LEU A 312 -19.81 16.05 4.52
C LEU A 312 -19.77 16.63 5.94
N ALA A 313 -20.38 17.79 6.12
CA ALA A 313 -20.52 18.40 7.44
C ALA A 313 -21.74 17.82 8.18
N LEU A 314 -21.50 17.09 9.28
CA LEU A 314 -22.57 16.44 10.04
C LEU A 314 -23.32 17.39 11.00
N GLN A 315 -22.80 18.59 11.23
CA GLN A 315 -23.47 19.62 12.03
C GLN A 315 -24.69 20.20 11.31
N ALA A 316 -25.67 20.64 12.07
CA ALA A 316 -26.89 21.25 11.57
C ALA A 316 -27.16 22.60 12.25
N SER A 317 -27.79 23.54 11.52
CA SER A 317 -28.41 24.71 12.10
C SER A 317 -29.62 24.32 12.98
N PRO A 318 -29.96 25.12 14.01
CA PRO A 318 -31.23 24.93 14.72
C PRO A 318 -32.49 24.97 13.83
N ASP A 319 -32.37 25.60 12.66
CA ASP A 319 -33.46 25.70 11.67
C ASP A 319 -33.60 24.49 10.76
N HIS A 320 -32.68 23.50 10.89
CA HIS A 320 -32.72 22.33 10.03
C HIS A 320 -34.06 21.58 10.14
N PRO A 321 -34.71 21.20 9.04
CA PRO A 321 -36.00 20.53 9.09
C PRO A 321 -35.99 19.28 10.00
N TRP A 322 -34.94 18.48 9.94
CA TRP A 322 -34.83 17.25 10.75
C TRP A 322 -34.74 17.51 12.26
N VAL A 323 -34.28 18.68 12.71
CA VAL A 323 -34.31 19.05 14.13
C VAL A 323 -35.72 19.18 14.64
N GLN A 324 -36.66 19.63 13.77
CA GLN A 324 -38.08 19.76 14.10
C GLN A 324 -38.83 18.44 13.91
N GLU A 325 -38.50 17.68 12.86
CA GLU A 325 -39.18 16.42 12.52
C GLU A 325 -38.74 15.26 13.39
N HIS A 326 -37.49 15.28 13.83
CA HIS A 326 -36.83 14.21 14.62
C HIS A 326 -36.15 14.77 15.88
N PRO A 327 -36.90 15.28 16.87
CA PRO A 327 -36.35 15.99 18.04
C PRO A 327 -35.69 15.07 19.09
N GLN A 328 -35.50 13.79 18.80
CA GLN A 328 -35.01 12.75 19.75
C GLN A 328 -33.50 12.71 19.92
#